data_7b4ba8b829c18a9fb992ee1ab691d5e1
#
_entry.id   7b4ba8b829c18a9fb992ee1ab691d5e1
#
_cell.length_a   1.000
_cell.length_b   1.000
_cell.length_c   1.000
_cell.angle_alpha   90.00
_cell.angle_beta   90.00
_cell.angle_gamma   90.00
#
_symmetry.space_group_name_H-M   'P 1'
#
loop_
_entity.id
_entity.type
_entity.pdbx_description
1 polymer ?
#
loop_
_entity_poly.entity_id
_entity_poly.type
_entity_poly.pdbx_seq_one_letter_code
_entity_poly.pdbx_strand_id
1 'polypeptide(L)'
;MRGIRNAHSKGVGITKYIMIMGFKISRNTKINSGKIVYVDMDNVLVNFQSGLDRVPEAIKREYADDGTGKPHYDDIPHIFSLMDPMPGAIEAMQKLKPYFELYILSTAPWLNPSALSDKVEWVQRYFGKGKDSIFYKRLIISHHKNLNRGDFLIDDREKNGASEFQGELIQFGTEKFPDWPTVVNYLLKQV
;
A
#
# COMPACT_ATOMS: atom_id res chain seq x y z
N MET A 1 53.46 -8.39 57.52
CA MET A 1 54.65 -8.75 56.71
C MET A 1 54.20 -9.03 55.30
N ARG A 2 54.79 -8.30 54.32
CA ARG A 2 55.02 -8.58 52.91
C ARG A 2 53.75 -9.03 52.14
N GLY A 3 53.15 -8.34 51.24
CA GLY A 3 53.71 -7.59 50.06
C GLY A 3 53.90 -8.51 48.89
N ILE A 4 53.23 -8.24 47.75
CA ILE A 4 53.63 -8.47 46.33
C ILE A 4 52.41 -8.20 45.48
N ARG A 5 52.39 -7.11 44.84
CA ARG A 5 52.75 -6.65 43.47
C ARG A 5 51.81 -7.17 42.37
N ASN A 6 51.23 -6.16 41.70
CA ASN A 6 50.64 -6.12 40.39
C ASN A 6 51.35 -6.98 39.33
N ALA A 7 50.53 -7.60 38.48
CA ALA A 7 50.91 -7.93 37.10
C ALA A 7 49.78 -7.60 36.14
N HIS A 8 50.00 -6.56 35.37
CA HIS A 8 49.24 -6.28 34.14
C HIS A 8 49.48 -7.41 33.14
N SER A 9 48.42 -8.02 32.64
CA SER A 9 48.50 -8.80 31.41
C SER A 9 47.60 -8.16 30.35
N LYS A 10 48.26 -7.59 29.37
CA LYS A 10 47.69 -7.08 28.13
C LYS A 10 47.04 -8.26 27.38
N GLY A 11 45.72 -8.20 27.23
CA GLY A 11 44.98 -9.10 26.36
C GLY A 11 45.22 -8.73 24.91
N VAL A 12 45.94 -9.57 24.20
CA VAL A 12 46.12 -9.48 22.74
C VAL A 12 44.83 -9.93 22.09
N GLY A 13 44.22 -9.01 21.39
CA GLY A 13 43.03 -9.31 20.58
C GLY A 13 43.37 -10.25 19.43
N ILE A 14 42.82 -11.46 19.48
CA ILE A 14 42.90 -12.40 18.36
C ILE A 14 41.82 -12.02 17.34
N THR A 15 42.24 -11.25 16.34
CA THR A 15 41.44 -11.04 15.13
C THR A 15 41.49 -12.33 14.31
N LYS A 16 40.44 -13.12 14.42
CA LYS A 16 40.25 -14.32 13.60
C LYS A 16 39.87 -13.89 12.18
N TYR A 17 40.85 -13.84 11.27
CA TYR A 17 40.63 -13.75 9.85
C TYR A 17 39.98 -15.06 9.37
N ILE A 18 38.68 -15.04 9.09
CA ILE A 18 38.03 -16.06 8.28
C ILE A 18 38.10 -15.57 6.84
N MET A 19 39.06 -16.08 6.10
CA MET A 19 39.14 -15.92 4.66
C MET A 19 38.14 -16.90 4.07
N ILE A 20 36.91 -16.44 3.77
CA ILE A 20 35.92 -17.16 2.96
C ILE A 20 35.94 -16.54 1.56
N MET A 21 36.23 -17.41 0.62
CA MET A 21 36.31 -17.15 -0.82
C MET A 21 35.33 -16.10 -1.35
N GLY A 22 35.88 -15.19 -2.11
CA GLY A 22 35.37 -14.14 -2.97
C GLY A 22 33.91 -14.13 -3.42
N PHE A 23 32.96 -14.05 -2.50
CA PHE A 23 31.66 -13.49 -2.80
C PHE A 23 31.62 -12.08 -2.22
N LYS A 24 31.87 -11.08 -3.08
CA LYS A 24 31.37 -9.72 -2.83
C LYS A 24 29.86 -9.83 -2.76
N ILE A 25 29.31 -10.00 -1.54
CA ILE A 25 27.92 -9.67 -1.29
C ILE A 25 27.87 -8.16 -1.42
N SER A 26 27.56 -7.70 -2.63
CA SER A 26 27.06 -6.35 -2.82
C SER A 26 25.79 -6.29 -1.97
N ARG A 27 25.91 -5.75 -0.76
CA ARG A 27 24.75 -5.24 -0.04
C ARG A 27 24.26 -4.08 -0.87
N ASN A 28 23.41 -4.34 -1.88
CA ASN A 28 22.50 -3.35 -2.39
C ASN A 28 21.59 -3.01 -1.21
N THR A 29 22.02 -2.08 -0.40
CA THR A 29 21.14 -1.37 0.52
C THR A 29 20.17 -0.63 -0.41
N LYS A 30 18.99 -1.21 -0.60
CA LYS A 30 17.90 -0.58 -1.31
C LYS A 30 17.65 0.74 -0.61
N ILE A 31 18.01 1.83 -1.27
CA ILE A 31 17.86 3.17 -0.70
C ILE A 31 16.39 3.53 -0.89
N ASN A 32 15.66 3.68 0.22
CA ASN A 32 14.35 4.29 0.19
C ASN A 32 14.52 5.73 -0.35
N SER A 33 13.85 6.04 -1.44
CA SER A 33 13.94 7.35 -2.11
C SER A 33 13.34 8.49 -1.26
N GLY A 34 12.59 8.16 -0.22
CA GLY A 34 11.79 9.11 0.56
C GLY A 34 10.56 9.62 -0.20
N LYS A 35 10.36 9.21 -1.46
CA LYS A 35 9.19 9.59 -2.25
C LYS A 35 7.93 8.91 -1.72
N ILE A 36 6.86 9.67 -1.65
CA ILE A 36 5.55 9.22 -1.17
C ILE A 36 4.71 8.75 -2.35
N VAL A 37 4.22 7.52 -2.25
CA VAL A 37 3.25 6.94 -3.19
C VAL A 37 1.94 6.71 -2.47
N TYR A 38 0.90 7.39 -2.90
CA TYR A 38 -0.48 7.12 -2.51
C TYR A 38 -1.09 6.08 -3.44
N VAL A 39 -1.87 5.17 -2.86
CA VAL A 39 -2.55 4.10 -3.59
C VAL A 39 -4.02 4.13 -3.21
N ASP A 40 -4.91 4.25 -4.20
CA ASP A 40 -6.35 4.09 -3.95
C ASP A 40 -6.69 2.63 -3.65
N MET A 41 -7.89 2.40 -3.11
CA MET A 41 -8.35 1.05 -2.86
C MET A 41 -9.23 0.53 -4.01
N ASP A 42 -10.32 1.20 -4.31
CA ASP A 42 -11.37 0.68 -5.18
C ASP A 42 -10.87 0.55 -6.63
N ASN A 43 -10.96 -0.66 -7.19
CA ASN A 43 -10.42 -1.05 -8.51
C ASN A 43 -8.90 -0.82 -8.71
N VAL A 44 -8.17 -0.54 -7.64
CA VAL A 44 -6.70 -0.42 -7.62
C VAL A 44 -6.09 -1.50 -6.72
N LEU A 45 -6.30 -1.44 -5.41
CA LEU A 45 -5.90 -2.50 -4.47
C LEU A 45 -6.95 -3.61 -4.36
N VAL A 46 -8.24 -3.26 -4.44
CA VAL A 46 -9.37 -4.17 -4.30
C VAL A 46 -10.14 -4.30 -5.62
N ASN A 47 -10.59 -5.50 -5.93
CA ASN A 47 -11.48 -5.78 -7.04
C ASN A 47 -12.93 -5.57 -6.57
N PHE A 48 -13.53 -4.41 -6.88
CA PHE A 48 -14.89 -4.08 -6.49
C PHE A 48 -15.91 -5.11 -6.99
N GLN A 49 -15.75 -5.57 -8.24
CA GLN A 49 -16.64 -6.56 -8.82
C GLN A 49 -16.70 -7.86 -8.02
N SER A 50 -15.58 -8.31 -7.44
CA SER A 50 -15.54 -9.52 -6.63
C SER A 50 -16.41 -9.44 -5.37
N GLY A 51 -16.53 -8.25 -4.79
CA GLY A 51 -17.45 -7.98 -3.68
C GLY A 51 -18.90 -7.99 -4.16
N LEU A 52 -19.17 -7.31 -5.27
CA LEU A 52 -20.51 -7.23 -5.85
C LEU A 52 -21.05 -8.61 -6.27
N ASP A 53 -20.19 -9.49 -6.77
CA ASP A 53 -20.58 -10.86 -7.17
C ASP A 53 -21.05 -11.71 -5.96
N ARG A 54 -20.67 -11.34 -4.74
CA ARG A 54 -21.08 -12.00 -3.49
C ARG A 54 -22.35 -11.41 -2.88
N VAL A 55 -22.82 -10.28 -3.40
CA VAL A 55 -24.05 -9.65 -2.92
C VAL A 55 -25.27 -10.35 -3.55
N PRO A 56 -26.29 -10.76 -2.75
CA PRO A 56 -27.52 -11.34 -3.27
C PRO A 56 -28.23 -10.40 -4.27
N GLU A 57 -28.82 -10.97 -5.32
CA GLU A 57 -29.51 -10.19 -6.36
C GLU A 57 -30.68 -9.34 -5.83
N ALA A 58 -31.34 -9.77 -4.75
CA ALA A 58 -32.39 -8.99 -4.09
C ALA A 58 -31.83 -7.66 -3.56
N ILE A 59 -30.67 -7.71 -2.92
CA ILE A 59 -29.98 -6.51 -2.40
C ILE A 59 -29.49 -5.63 -3.55
N LYS A 60 -28.88 -6.21 -4.59
CA LYS A 60 -28.41 -5.42 -5.75
C LYS A 60 -29.55 -4.60 -6.39
N ARG A 61 -30.78 -5.15 -6.45
CA ARG A 61 -31.94 -4.44 -7.01
C ARG A 61 -32.30 -3.19 -6.21
N GLU A 62 -32.10 -3.21 -4.89
CA GLU A 62 -32.38 -2.06 -4.02
C GLU A 62 -31.42 -0.89 -4.29
N TYR A 63 -30.21 -1.20 -4.77
CA TYR A 63 -29.14 -0.22 -5.07
C TYR A 63 -28.89 -0.06 -6.58
N ALA A 64 -29.78 -0.54 -7.42
CA ALA A 64 -29.61 -0.50 -8.87
C ALA A 64 -29.85 0.88 -9.49
N ASP A 65 -30.55 1.76 -8.78
CA ASP A 65 -30.88 3.11 -9.24
C ASP A 65 -30.85 4.11 -8.07
N ASP A 66 -30.00 5.13 -8.18
CA ASP A 66 -29.86 6.23 -7.22
C ASP A 66 -30.92 7.34 -7.43
N GLY A 67 -31.92 7.10 -8.27
CA GLY A 67 -32.91 8.10 -8.73
C GLY A 67 -32.46 8.89 -9.96
N THR A 68 -31.25 8.63 -10.49
CA THR A 68 -30.73 9.22 -11.74
C THR A 68 -30.52 8.19 -12.84
N GLY A 69 -30.92 6.93 -12.61
CA GLY A 69 -30.70 5.79 -13.51
C GLY A 69 -29.30 5.16 -13.39
N LYS A 70 -28.59 5.43 -12.30
CA LYS A 70 -27.24 4.87 -12.05
C LYS A 70 -27.23 4.01 -10.79
N PRO A 71 -26.49 2.88 -10.82
CA PRO A 71 -26.31 2.09 -9.62
C PRO A 71 -25.40 2.81 -8.63
N HIS A 72 -25.68 2.59 -7.34
CA HIS A 72 -24.91 3.08 -6.21
C HIS A 72 -24.52 1.91 -5.29
N TYR A 73 -23.93 0.88 -5.89
CA TYR A 73 -23.55 -0.36 -5.19
C TYR A 73 -22.51 -0.17 -4.09
N ASP A 74 -21.76 0.91 -4.13
CA ASP A 74 -20.82 1.31 -3.07
C ASP A 74 -21.52 1.74 -1.77
N ASP A 75 -22.82 2.05 -1.81
CA ASP A 75 -23.64 2.31 -0.63
C ASP A 75 -24.20 1.02 0.03
N ILE A 76 -24.03 -0.15 -0.57
CA ILE A 76 -24.41 -1.43 0.04
C ILE A 76 -23.61 -1.65 1.33
N PRO A 77 -24.27 -1.81 2.50
CA PRO A 77 -23.57 -2.05 3.76
C PRO A 77 -22.64 -3.26 3.69
N HIS A 78 -21.44 -3.09 4.21
CA HIS A 78 -20.39 -4.13 4.27
C HIS A 78 -19.87 -4.68 2.95
N ILE A 79 -20.19 -4.07 1.81
CA ILE A 79 -19.70 -4.53 0.50
C ILE A 79 -18.16 -4.55 0.44
N PHE A 80 -17.49 -3.57 1.07
CA PHE A 80 -16.02 -3.47 1.04
C PHE A 80 -15.34 -4.61 1.81
N SER A 81 -16.02 -5.25 2.76
CA SER A 81 -15.50 -6.42 3.47
C SER A 81 -15.46 -7.68 2.61
N LEU A 82 -16.23 -7.72 1.52
CA LEU A 82 -16.40 -8.87 0.62
C LEU A 82 -15.38 -8.90 -0.52
N MET A 83 -14.60 -7.83 -0.73
CA MET A 83 -13.74 -7.68 -1.90
C MET A 83 -12.45 -8.49 -1.79
N ASP A 84 -12.05 -9.10 -2.89
CA ASP A 84 -10.73 -9.70 -3.06
C ASP A 84 -9.69 -8.65 -3.49
N PRO A 85 -8.39 -8.91 -3.29
CA PRO A 85 -7.36 -8.07 -3.86
C PRO A 85 -7.41 -8.05 -5.40
N MET A 86 -7.07 -6.91 -5.97
CA MET A 86 -6.77 -6.82 -7.40
C MET A 86 -5.59 -7.74 -7.72
N PRO A 87 -5.60 -8.47 -8.85
CA PRO A 87 -4.48 -9.33 -9.24
C PRO A 87 -3.13 -8.62 -9.21
N GLY A 88 -2.16 -9.15 -8.46
CA GLY A 88 -0.82 -8.58 -8.32
C GLY A 88 -0.68 -7.41 -7.35
N ALA A 89 -1.76 -6.92 -6.74
CA ALA A 89 -1.72 -5.75 -5.85
C ALA A 89 -0.86 -5.97 -4.60
N ILE A 90 -1.02 -7.11 -3.94
CA ILE A 90 -0.29 -7.43 -2.71
C ILE A 90 1.21 -7.52 -2.99
N GLU A 91 1.59 -8.24 -4.04
CA GLU A 91 2.98 -8.41 -4.49
C GLU A 91 3.60 -7.08 -4.93
N ALA A 92 2.81 -6.22 -5.57
CA ALA A 92 3.24 -4.88 -5.98
C ALA A 92 3.63 -4.04 -4.76
N MET A 93 2.79 -4.00 -3.72
CA MET A 93 3.08 -3.27 -2.49
C MET A 93 4.35 -3.80 -1.80
N GLN A 94 4.53 -5.11 -1.76
CA GLN A 94 5.75 -5.72 -1.20
C GLN A 94 7.00 -5.35 -2.00
N LYS A 95 6.91 -5.29 -3.33
CA LYS A 95 8.02 -4.89 -4.21
C LYS A 95 8.37 -3.40 -4.08
N LEU A 96 7.38 -2.53 -3.90
CA LEU A 96 7.57 -1.09 -3.82
C LEU A 96 8.00 -0.61 -2.42
N LYS A 97 7.59 -1.30 -1.35
CA LYS A 97 7.91 -0.96 0.05
C LYS A 97 9.38 -0.59 0.30
N PRO A 98 10.40 -1.28 -0.26
CA PRO A 98 11.79 -0.96 0.01
C PRO A 98 12.27 0.37 -0.60
N TYR A 99 11.50 0.95 -1.51
CA TYR A 99 11.92 2.10 -2.32
C TYR A 99 11.10 3.35 -2.05
N PHE A 100 9.87 3.21 -1.54
CA PHE A 100 8.91 4.30 -1.40
C PHE A 100 8.24 4.29 -0.02
N GLU A 101 7.79 5.47 0.40
CA GLU A 101 6.87 5.63 1.51
C GLU A 101 5.44 5.42 1.00
N LEU A 102 4.89 4.22 1.25
CA LEU A 102 3.57 3.82 0.75
C LEU A 102 2.48 4.22 1.74
N TYR A 103 1.41 4.83 1.23
CA TYR A 103 0.19 5.16 1.96
C TYR A 103 -1.03 4.76 1.12
N ILE A 104 -2.10 4.35 1.77
CA ILE A 104 -3.41 4.23 1.12
C ILE A 104 -4.10 5.59 1.22
N LEU A 105 -4.64 6.07 0.10
CA LEU A 105 -5.44 7.28 0.02
C LEU A 105 -6.73 6.97 -0.74
N SER A 106 -7.79 6.67 0.00
CA SER A 106 -9.07 6.22 -0.55
C SER A 106 -10.22 7.13 -0.12
N THR A 107 -11.37 6.96 -0.74
CA THR A 107 -12.63 7.59 -0.31
C THR A 107 -13.52 6.56 0.38
N ALA A 108 -14.48 7.02 1.17
CA ALA A 108 -15.57 6.18 1.66
C ALA A 108 -16.88 6.80 1.18
N PRO A 109 -17.82 6.03 0.60
CA PRO A 109 -19.11 6.54 0.20
C PRO A 109 -19.81 7.19 1.38
N TRP A 110 -20.39 8.38 1.13
CA TRP A 110 -20.98 9.19 2.21
C TRP A 110 -22.17 8.51 2.88
N LEU A 111 -22.93 7.73 2.12
CA LEU A 111 -24.12 7.03 2.59
C LEU A 111 -23.84 5.62 3.12
N ASN A 112 -22.56 5.17 3.08
CA ASN A 112 -22.15 3.86 3.61
C ASN A 112 -21.14 3.99 4.76
N PRO A 113 -21.60 4.21 6.00
CA PRO A 113 -20.70 4.33 7.16
C PRO A 113 -19.84 3.08 7.42
N SER A 114 -20.32 1.87 7.01
CA SER A 114 -19.56 0.63 7.18
C SER A 114 -18.28 0.60 6.34
N ALA A 115 -18.23 1.36 5.24
CA ALA A 115 -17.07 1.41 4.36
C ALA A 115 -15.78 1.80 5.10
N LEU A 116 -15.87 2.63 6.14
CA LEU A 116 -14.71 3.05 6.95
C LEU A 116 -14.08 1.87 7.70
N SER A 117 -14.90 1.11 8.43
CA SER A 117 -14.42 -0.07 9.17
C SER A 117 -13.99 -1.18 8.21
N ASP A 118 -14.77 -1.44 7.17
CA ASP A 118 -14.49 -2.47 6.19
C ASP A 118 -13.13 -2.26 5.50
N LYS A 119 -12.83 -1.02 5.09
CA LYS A 119 -11.53 -0.67 4.47
C LYS A 119 -10.37 -0.89 5.44
N VAL A 120 -10.52 -0.51 6.71
CA VAL A 120 -9.50 -0.78 7.75
C VAL A 120 -9.30 -2.29 7.93
N GLU A 121 -10.39 -3.05 8.06
CA GLU A 121 -10.35 -4.50 8.26
C GLU A 121 -9.76 -5.22 7.04
N TRP A 122 -10.09 -4.77 5.83
CA TRP A 122 -9.51 -5.28 4.59
C TRP A 122 -7.99 -5.09 4.57
N VAL A 123 -7.51 -3.87 4.87
CA VAL A 123 -6.06 -3.59 4.93
C VAL A 123 -5.38 -4.47 5.98
N GLN A 124 -5.98 -4.63 7.15
CA GLN A 124 -5.46 -5.47 8.22
C GLN A 124 -5.43 -6.96 7.84
N ARG A 125 -6.42 -7.44 7.09
CA ARG A 125 -6.52 -8.83 6.61
C ARG A 125 -5.39 -9.19 5.66
N TYR A 126 -5.10 -8.33 4.69
CA TYR A 126 -4.16 -8.63 3.61
C TYR A 126 -2.73 -8.16 3.88
N PHE A 127 -2.52 -7.15 4.71
CA PHE A 127 -1.20 -6.60 5.00
C PHE A 127 -0.78 -6.76 6.47
N GLY A 128 -1.66 -7.25 7.35
CA GLY A 128 -1.38 -7.46 8.77
C GLY A 128 -1.75 -6.26 9.65
N LYS A 129 -1.92 -6.53 10.95
CA LYS A 129 -2.35 -5.56 11.98
C LYS A 129 -1.19 -4.91 12.75
N GLY A 130 -0.01 -5.53 12.69
CA GLY A 130 1.14 -5.15 13.49
C GLY A 130 1.97 -4.02 12.91
N LYS A 131 2.95 -3.55 13.69
CA LYS A 131 3.88 -2.49 13.28
C LYS A 131 4.72 -2.84 12.05
N ASP A 132 4.86 -4.12 11.74
CA ASP A 132 5.59 -4.62 10.57
C ASP A 132 4.76 -4.56 9.28
N SER A 133 3.45 -4.27 9.38
CA SER A 133 2.59 -4.07 8.23
C SER A 133 3.05 -2.87 7.40
N ILE A 134 2.98 -3.01 6.07
CA ILE A 134 3.29 -1.94 5.12
C ILE A 134 2.43 -0.70 5.41
N PHE A 135 1.15 -0.92 5.74
CA PHE A 135 0.16 0.13 5.92
C PHE A 135 -0.23 0.38 7.39
N TYR A 136 0.62 -0.02 8.35
CA TYR A 136 0.35 0.30 9.75
C TYR A 136 0.25 1.81 9.96
N LYS A 137 -0.96 2.29 10.32
CA LYS A 137 -1.29 3.73 10.49
C LYS A 137 -1.04 4.57 9.22
N ARG A 138 -1.18 3.97 8.04
CA ARG A 138 -0.93 4.60 6.74
C ARG A 138 -2.15 4.51 5.81
N LEU A 139 -3.34 4.55 6.37
CA LEU A 139 -4.62 4.64 5.66
C LEU A 139 -5.22 6.02 5.89
N ILE A 140 -5.48 6.73 4.79
CA ILE A 140 -6.11 8.05 4.76
C ILE A 140 -7.42 7.90 4.00
N ILE A 141 -8.52 8.36 4.60
CA ILE A 141 -9.82 8.46 3.92
C ILE A 141 -10.09 9.94 3.67
N SER A 142 -10.27 10.29 2.40
CA SER A 142 -10.51 11.67 1.98
C SER A 142 -11.27 11.73 0.67
N HIS A 143 -12.25 12.66 0.58
CA HIS A 143 -12.90 13.05 -0.68
C HIS A 143 -12.13 14.16 -1.42
N HIS A 144 -10.99 14.61 -0.87
CA HIS A 144 -10.15 15.66 -1.39
C HIS A 144 -8.71 15.16 -1.52
N LYS A 145 -8.45 14.28 -2.49
CA LYS A 145 -7.12 13.67 -2.70
C LYS A 145 -6.05 14.71 -3.04
N ASN A 146 -6.44 15.81 -3.69
CA ASN A 146 -5.59 16.97 -4.00
C ASN A 146 -5.02 17.70 -2.78
N LEU A 147 -5.60 17.56 -1.59
CA LEU A 147 -5.07 18.17 -0.37
C LEU A 147 -3.92 17.38 0.26
N ASN A 148 -3.63 16.18 -0.24
CA ASN A 148 -2.53 15.35 0.23
C ASN A 148 -1.28 15.59 -0.62
N ARG A 149 -0.14 15.80 0.06
CA ARG A 149 1.14 16.03 -0.62
C ARG A 149 1.90 14.73 -0.77
N GLY A 150 2.32 14.42 -2.00
CA GLY A 150 3.08 13.23 -2.34
C GLY A 150 3.63 13.31 -3.74
N ASP A 151 4.44 12.33 -4.13
CA ASP A 151 5.09 12.32 -5.44
C ASP A 151 4.22 11.62 -6.48
N PHE A 152 3.50 10.56 -6.08
CA PHE A 152 2.67 9.76 -6.96
C PHE A 152 1.33 9.42 -6.30
N LEU A 153 0.26 9.43 -7.10
CA LEU A 153 -1.06 8.88 -6.75
C LEU A 153 -1.45 7.83 -7.79
N ILE A 154 -1.69 6.60 -7.35
CA ILE A 154 -2.22 5.52 -8.20
C ILE A 154 -3.72 5.44 -7.94
N ASP A 155 -4.53 5.75 -8.96
CA ASP A 155 -5.99 5.81 -8.88
C ASP A 155 -6.60 5.37 -10.21
N ASP A 156 -7.77 4.71 -10.20
CA ASP A 156 -8.47 4.32 -11.44
C ASP A 156 -9.25 5.47 -12.07
N ARG A 157 -9.49 6.54 -11.30
CA ARG A 157 -10.34 7.68 -11.70
C ARG A 157 -9.70 9.02 -11.39
N GLU A 158 -10.20 10.05 -12.07
CA GLU A 158 -9.81 11.46 -11.85
C GLU A 158 -10.69 12.18 -10.83
N LYS A 159 -11.61 11.47 -10.16
CA LYS A 159 -12.58 12.03 -9.22
C LYS A 159 -11.97 12.31 -7.85
N ASN A 160 -12.75 12.99 -7.00
CA ASN A 160 -12.40 13.28 -5.61
C ASN A 160 -11.04 14.00 -5.46
N GLY A 161 -10.74 14.90 -6.41
CA GLY A 161 -9.50 15.67 -6.42
C GLY A 161 -8.28 14.92 -6.96
N ALA A 162 -8.43 13.72 -7.52
CA ALA A 162 -7.29 12.96 -8.06
C ALA A 162 -6.65 13.67 -9.26
N SER A 163 -7.46 14.28 -10.16
CA SER A 163 -6.95 15.08 -11.30
C SER A 163 -6.17 16.33 -10.88
N GLU A 164 -6.40 16.83 -9.66
CA GLU A 164 -5.77 18.04 -9.12
C GLU A 164 -4.65 17.73 -8.14
N PHE A 165 -4.27 16.45 -8.05
CA PHE A 165 -3.16 16.03 -7.20
C PHE A 165 -1.85 16.67 -7.68
N GLN A 166 -1.06 17.25 -6.75
CA GLN A 166 0.13 18.03 -7.11
C GLN A 166 1.31 17.20 -7.60
N GLY A 167 1.35 15.89 -7.29
CA GLY A 167 2.30 14.93 -7.83
C GLY A 167 1.82 14.34 -9.14
N GLU A 168 2.39 13.22 -9.56
CA GLU A 168 1.98 12.50 -10.76
C GLU A 168 0.80 11.57 -10.46
N LEU A 169 -0.29 11.71 -11.22
CA LEU A 169 -1.39 10.75 -11.26
C LEU A 169 -1.04 9.59 -12.20
N ILE A 170 -0.94 8.40 -11.64
CA ILE A 170 -0.80 7.13 -12.36
C ILE A 170 -2.20 6.53 -12.48
N GLN A 171 -2.85 6.74 -13.63
CA GLN A 171 -4.21 6.29 -13.84
C GLN A 171 -4.25 4.79 -14.14
N PHE A 172 -4.55 3.98 -13.11
CA PHE A 172 -4.59 2.53 -13.16
C PHE A 172 -5.74 2.02 -14.06
N GLY A 173 -5.51 0.92 -14.78
CA GLY A 173 -6.50 0.33 -15.69
C GLY A 173 -6.58 1.01 -17.05
N THR A 174 -5.72 1.99 -17.35
CA THR A 174 -5.61 2.62 -18.68
C THR A 174 -4.64 1.86 -19.58
N GLU A 175 -4.62 2.19 -20.88
CA GLU A 175 -3.66 1.63 -21.82
C GLU A 175 -2.20 1.82 -21.38
N LYS A 176 -1.89 2.96 -20.75
CA LYS A 176 -0.55 3.27 -20.22
C LYS A 176 -0.20 2.45 -18.98
N PHE A 177 -1.16 2.19 -18.12
CA PHE A 177 -0.98 1.50 -16.84
C PHE A 177 -2.06 0.43 -16.62
N PRO A 178 -2.08 -0.62 -17.47
CA PRO A 178 -3.17 -1.60 -17.49
C PRO A 178 -3.19 -2.51 -16.25
N ASP A 179 -2.05 -2.67 -15.58
CA ASP A 179 -1.86 -3.65 -14.51
C ASP A 179 -0.75 -3.25 -13.53
N TRP A 180 -0.67 -3.98 -12.42
CA TRP A 180 0.34 -3.79 -11.39
C TRP A 180 1.79 -4.03 -11.87
N PRO A 181 2.11 -5.04 -12.68
CA PRO A 181 3.46 -5.20 -13.24
C PRO A 181 3.96 -3.95 -13.98
N THR A 182 3.10 -3.34 -14.79
CA THR A 182 3.43 -2.11 -15.53
C THR A 182 3.68 -0.93 -14.59
N VAL A 183 2.79 -0.72 -13.60
CA VAL A 183 2.94 0.35 -12.59
C VAL A 183 4.22 0.17 -11.78
N VAL A 184 4.50 -1.04 -11.32
CA VAL A 184 5.73 -1.36 -10.55
C VAL A 184 6.98 -1.05 -11.39
N ASN A 185 7.01 -1.52 -12.65
CA ASN A 185 8.15 -1.28 -13.54
C ASN A 185 8.34 0.21 -13.82
N TYR A 186 7.27 0.97 -13.92
CA TYR A 186 7.33 2.42 -14.08
C TYR A 186 7.92 3.10 -12.84
N LEU A 187 7.36 2.83 -11.66
CA LEU A 187 7.81 3.45 -10.41
C LEU A 187 9.25 3.10 -10.06
N LEU A 188 9.70 1.87 -10.30
CA LEU A 188 11.08 1.48 -10.03
C LEU A 188 12.12 2.20 -10.89
N LYS A 189 11.71 2.85 -11.98
CA LYS A 189 12.58 3.74 -12.78
C LYS A 189 12.66 5.16 -12.21
N GLN A 190 11.81 5.48 -11.22
CA GLN A 190 11.77 6.79 -10.59
C GLN A 190 12.59 6.86 -9.29
N VAL A 191 13.24 5.77 -8.91
CA VAL A 191 14.08 5.67 -7.69
C VAL A 191 15.47 6.24 -7.92
#